data_3de8d59e7d18245aa863725c6da49372
#
_entry.id   3de8d59e7d18245aa863725c6da49372
#
_cell.length_a   1.000
_cell.length_b   1.000
_cell.length_c   1.000
_cell.angle_alpha   90.00
_cell.angle_beta   90.00
_cell.angle_gamma   90.00
#
_symmetry.space_group_name_H-M   'P 1'
#
loop_
_entity.id
_entity.type
_entity.pdbx_description
1 polymer ?
#
loop_
_entity_poly.entity_id
_entity_poly.type
_entity_poly.pdbx_seq_one_letter_code
_entity_poly.pdbx_strand_id
1 'polypeptide(L)'
;KHVTGKKDRTGAWYACLNVERGTPDKPAPEDIHTEDTVGIDLGIVKFIHDSDGRQINRLELSADRKRLEREQRKLSRKEHGSNNWENQRQTVAEVHKRMRNKKADFKHKVAAFYTREYDAVFVEDLNVKSMLEGKEWSEYG
;
A
#
# COMPACT_ATOMS: atom_id res chain seq x y z
N LYS A 1 17.01 -10.69 21.81
CA LYS A 1 16.45 -11.19 20.54
C LYS A 1 15.24 -12.07 20.86
N HIS A 2 14.06 -11.77 20.34
CA HIS A 2 12.89 -12.63 20.49
C HIS A 2 12.22 -12.86 19.13
N VAL A 3 11.53 -13.99 19.02
CA VAL A 3 10.80 -14.39 17.82
C VAL A 3 9.31 -14.32 18.17
N THR A 4 8.52 -13.68 17.34
CA THR A 4 7.05 -13.63 17.49
C THR A 4 6.39 -14.45 16.39
N GLY A 5 5.57 -15.44 16.79
CA GLY A 5 4.73 -16.19 15.86
C GLY A 5 3.42 -15.44 15.58
N LYS A 6 3.03 -15.31 14.31
CA LYS A 6 1.78 -14.68 13.90
C LYS A 6 1.03 -15.54 12.91
N LYS A 7 -0.25 -15.80 13.17
CA LYS A 7 -1.16 -16.46 12.22
C LYS A 7 -2.03 -15.42 11.52
N ASP A 8 -2.11 -15.49 10.21
CA ASP A 8 -2.99 -14.61 9.44
C ASP A 8 -4.39 -15.23 9.22
N ARG A 9 -5.28 -14.45 8.60
CA ARG A 9 -6.68 -14.89 8.36
C ARG A 9 -6.80 -16.01 7.31
N THR A 10 -5.74 -16.30 6.57
CA THR A 10 -5.68 -17.42 5.60
C THR A 10 -5.17 -18.70 6.25
N GLY A 11 -4.85 -18.66 7.56
CA GLY A 11 -4.28 -19.79 8.27
C GLY A 11 -2.77 -19.93 8.18
N ALA A 12 -2.11 -19.09 7.39
CA ALA A 12 -0.64 -19.09 7.26
C ALA A 12 0.04 -18.56 8.52
N TRP A 13 1.13 -19.23 8.93
CA TRP A 13 1.97 -18.82 10.05
C TRP A 13 3.20 -18.07 9.56
N TYR A 14 3.60 -17.08 10.32
CA TYR A 14 4.79 -16.27 10.09
C TYR A 14 5.63 -16.22 11.35
N ALA A 15 6.95 -16.31 11.21
CA ALA A 15 7.90 -16.00 12.25
C ALA A 15 8.42 -14.57 12.02
N CYS A 16 8.25 -13.70 13.01
CA CYS A 16 8.78 -12.34 12.97
C CYS A 16 10.08 -12.30 13.80
N LEU A 17 11.16 -11.97 13.15
CA LEU A 17 12.49 -11.88 13.75
C LEU A 17 12.88 -10.40 13.82
N ASN A 18 13.19 -9.91 15.01
CA ASN A 18 13.80 -8.59 15.18
C ASN A 18 15.31 -8.74 14.99
N VAL A 19 15.83 -8.06 13.97
CA VAL A 19 17.26 -8.00 13.68
C VAL A 19 17.73 -6.56 13.78
N GLU A 20 18.89 -6.36 14.41
CA GLU A 20 19.59 -5.09 14.35
C GLU A 20 20.41 -5.06 13.06
N ARG A 21 20.20 -4.05 12.27
CA ARG A 21 20.96 -3.78 11.06
C ARG A 21 21.50 -2.37 11.17
N GLY A 22 22.78 -2.18 10.87
CA GLY A 22 23.32 -0.84 10.69
C GLY A 22 22.52 -0.10 9.63
N THR A 23 22.09 1.12 9.94
CA THR A 23 21.52 2.04 8.95
C THR A 23 22.69 2.70 8.22
N PRO A 24 22.59 2.88 6.89
CA PRO A 24 23.52 3.76 6.18
C PRO A 24 23.46 5.16 6.81
N ASP A 25 24.60 5.82 6.85
CA ASP A 25 24.64 7.22 7.25
C ASP A 25 23.77 8.03 6.26
N LYS A 26 22.97 8.94 6.82
CA LYS A 26 22.23 9.87 5.99
C LYS A 26 23.18 10.95 5.51
N PRO A 27 23.06 11.43 4.27
CA PRO A 27 23.83 12.59 3.84
C PRO A 27 23.52 13.78 4.77
N ALA A 28 24.53 14.58 5.10
CA ALA A 28 24.28 15.80 5.85
C ALA A 28 23.53 16.79 4.95
N PRO A 29 22.65 17.65 5.50
CA PRO A 29 21.86 18.58 4.68
C PRO A 29 22.72 19.48 3.76
N GLU A 30 23.92 19.81 4.18
CA GLU A 30 24.90 20.57 3.43
C GLU A 30 25.53 19.82 2.24
N ASP A 31 25.48 18.49 2.26
CA ASP A 31 26.01 17.63 1.21
C ASP A 31 24.96 17.29 0.13
N ILE A 32 23.69 17.66 0.36
CA ILE A 32 22.59 17.39 -0.57
C ILE A 32 22.53 18.48 -1.63
N HIS A 33 22.81 18.11 -2.87
CA HIS A 33 22.66 19.02 -4.00
C HIS A 33 21.22 19.04 -4.54
N THR A 34 20.76 20.18 -5.01
CA THR A 34 19.38 20.35 -5.53
C THR A 34 19.07 19.37 -6.66
N GLU A 35 20.06 19.02 -7.49
CA GLU A 35 19.95 18.04 -8.58
C GLU A 35 19.72 16.60 -8.10
N ASP A 36 20.09 16.30 -6.83
CA ASP A 36 19.87 15.00 -6.18
C ASP A 36 18.60 14.97 -5.32
N THR A 37 17.72 15.94 -5.55
CA THR A 37 16.43 16.03 -4.83
C THR A 37 15.26 15.91 -5.76
N VAL A 38 14.13 15.42 -5.25
CA VAL A 38 12.88 15.32 -5.99
C VAL A 38 11.67 15.67 -5.13
N GLY A 39 10.75 16.44 -5.70
CA GLY A 39 9.41 16.68 -5.14
C GLY A 39 8.41 15.68 -5.69
N ILE A 40 7.57 15.11 -4.83
CA ILE A 40 6.54 14.14 -5.20
C ILE A 40 5.17 14.67 -4.81
N ASP A 41 4.28 14.80 -5.81
CA ASP A 41 2.85 15.02 -5.63
C ASP A 41 2.08 13.69 -5.78
N LEU A 42 1.21 13.38 -4.80
CA LEU A 42 0.36 12.19 -4.77
C LEU A 42 -1.03 12.49 -5.32
N GLY A 43 -1.31 12.03 -6.53
CA GLY A 43 -2.55 12.33 -7.23
C GLY A 43 -3.58 11.20 -7.25
N ILE A 44 -4.82 11.56 -7.62
CA ILE A 44 -5.94 10.62 -7.76
C ILE A 44 -5.92 9.93 -9.14
N VAL A 45 -5.58 10.64 -10.20
CA VAL A 45 -5.57 10.12 -11.58
C VAL A 45 -4.30 9.33 -11.84
N LYS A 46 -3.16 9.91 -11.57
CA LYS A 46 -1.86 9.25 -11.48
C LYS A 46 -1.55 9.03 -10.01
N PHE A 47 -0.75 8.02 -9.69
CA PHE A 47 -0.33 7.78 -8.31
C PHE A 47 0.72 8.80 -7.88
N ILE A 48 1.66 9.12 -8.77
CA ILE A 48 2.72 10.10 -8.54
C ILE A 48 2.89 10.98 -9.78
N HIS A 49 3.10 12.26 -9.54
CA HIS A 49 3.78 13.21 -10.40
C HIS A 49 5.01 13.69 -9.65
N ASP A 50 6.18 13.67 -10.28
CA ASP A 50 7.38 14.20 -9.65
C ASP A 50 7.88 15.48 -10.34
N SER A 51 8.80 16.20 -9.68
CA SER A 51 9.37 17.45 -10.19
C SER A 51 10.19 17.28 -11.47
N ASP A 52 10.64 16.06 -11.75
CA ASP A 52 11.38 15.73 -12.98
C ASP A 52 10.44 15.39 -14.15
N GLY A 53 9.13 15.54 -13.96
CA GLY A 53 8.11 15.28 -14.97
C GLY A 53 7.73 13.82 -15.16
N ARG A 54 8.19 12.91 -14.28
CA ARG A 54 7.79 11.51 -14.35
C ARG A 54 6.39 11.33 -13.79
N GLN A 55 5.68 10.35 -14.34
CA GLN A 55 4.34 9.99 -13.92
C GLN A 55 4.27 8.49 -13.64
N ILE A 56 3.84 8.12 -12.43
CA ILE A 56 3.59 6.73 -12.06
C ILE A 56 2.08 6.49 -12.05
N ASN A 57 1.64 5.52 -12.82
CA ASN A 57 0.23 5.13 -12.86
C ASN A 57 -0.20 4.46 -11.55
N ARG A 58 -1.50 4.53 -11.26
CA ARG A 58 -2.07 3.79 -10.14
C ARG A 58 -1.97 2.29 -10.37
N LEU A 59 -1.83 1.56 -9.27
CA LEU A 59 -1.91 0.10 -9.30
C LEU A 59 -3.32 -0.34 -9.75
N GLU A 60 -3.37 -1.10 -10.84
CA GLU A 60 -4.62 -1.64 -11.37
C GLU A 60 -5.07 -2.88 -10.56
N LEU A 61 -6.25 -2.76 -9.95
CA LEU A 61 -6.85 -3.80 -9.12
C LEU A 61 -8.29 -4.15 -9.51
N SER A 62 -8.78 -3.70 -10.66
CA SER A 62 -10.17 -3.92 -11.09
C SER A 62 -10.53 -5.40 -11.19
N ALA A 63 -9.65 -6.21 -11.76
CA ALA A 63 -9.86 -7.65 -11.85
C ALA A 63 -9.89 -8.33 -10.46
N ASP A 64 -9.02 -7.91 -9.54
CA ASP A 64 -9.00 -8.45 -8.17
C ASP A 64 -10.26 -8.01 -7.41
N ARG A 65 -10.75 -6.78 -7.60
CA ARG A 65 -12.00 -6.28 -7.00
C ARG A 65 -13.22 -7.07 -7.51
N LYS A 66 -13.32 -7.29 -8.83
CA LYS A 66 -14.38 -8.12 -9.42
C LYS A 66 -14.35 -9.56 -8.87
N ARG A 67 -13.15 -10.12 -8.71
CA ARG A 67 -13.00 -11.44 -8.08
C ARG A 67 -13.46 -11.43 -6.63
N LEU A 68 -13.05 -10.42 -5.85
CA LEU A 68 -13.47 -10.28 -4.43
C LEU A 68 -14.98 -10.23 -4.31
N GLU A 69 -15.63 -9.38 -5.08
CA GLU A 69 -17.08 -9.22 -5.10
C GLU A 69 -17.79 -10.54 -5.41
N ARG A 70 -17.32 -11.27 -6.41
CA ARG A 70 -17.85 -12.60 -6.76
C ARG A 70 -17.72 -13.59 -5.60
N GLU A 71 -16.56 -13.66 -4.96
CA GLU A 71 -16.32 -14.61 -3.87
C GLU A 71 -17.10 -14.21 -2.60
N GLN A 72 -17.30 -12.92 -2.36
CA GLN A 72 -18.17 -12.43 -1.27
C GLN A 72 -19.65 -12.78 -1.52
N ARG A 73 -20.15 -12.65 -2.74
CA ARG A 73 -21.52 -13.09 -3.10
C ARG A 73 -21.70 -14.60 -2.90
N LYS A 74 -20.68 -15.41 -3.20
CA LYS A 74 -20.74 -16.87 -2.91
C LYS A 74 -20.79 -17.14 -1.40
N LEU A 75 -20.01 -16.38 -0.61
CA LEU A 75 -19.99 -16.51 0.85
C LEU A 75 -21.34 -16.16 1.46
N SER A 76 -21.99 -15.07 1.03
CA SER A 76 -23.28 -14.63 1.56
C SER A 76 -24.43 -15.61 1.32
N ARG A 77 -24.29 -16.53 0.35
CA ARG A 77 -25.29 -17.55 0.02
C ARG A 77 -25.11 -18.87 0.76
N LYS A 78 -24.05 -18.97 1.57
CA LYS A 78 -23.73 -20.19 2.30
C LYS A 78 -24.26 -20.11 3.74
N GLU A 79 -24.65 -21.23 4.29
CA GLU A 79 -25.06 -21.36 5.69
C GLU A 79 -23.88 -21.02 6.60
N HIS A 80 -24.06 -20.00 7.43
CA HIS A 80 -23.03 -19.52 8.35
C HIS A 80 -22.57 -20.61 9.31
N GLY A 81 -21.26 -20.77 9.45
CA GLY A 81 -20.66 -21.79 10.33
C GLY A 81 -20.56 -23.18 9.71
N SER A 82 -21.11 -23.42 8.52
CA SER A 82 -20.90 -24.70 7.81
C SER A 82 -19.46 -24.82 7.28
N ASN A 83 -18.98 -26.03 7.06
CA ASN A 83 -17.66 -26.28 6.45
C ASN A 83 -17.52 -25.57 5.08
N ASN A 84 -18.60 -25.55 4.29
CA ASN A 84 -18.64 -24.86 3.02
C ASN A 84 -18.51 -23.33 3.16
N TRP A 85 -19.08 -22.77 4.21
CA TRP A 85 -18.95 -21.35 4.54
C TRP A 85 -17.51 -21.02 4.98
N GLU A 86 -16.90 -21.84 5.84
CA GLU A 86 -15.52 -21.67 6.28
C GLU A 86 -14.52 -21.74 5.11
N ASN A 87 -14.66 -22.69 4.22
CA ASN A 87 -13.82 -22.80 3.01
C ASN A 87 -13.98 -21.56 2.12
N GLN A 88 -15.19 -21.07 1.93
CA GLN A 88 -15.42 -19.87 1.14
C GLN A 88 -14.90 -18.61 1.84
N ARG A 89 -15.02 -18.50 3.16
CA ARG A 89 -14.44 -17.43 3.97
C ARG A 89 -12.92 -17.37 3.82
N GLN A 90 -12.27 -18.53 3.81
CA GLN A 90 -10.83 -18.62 3.53
C GLN A 90 -10.49 -18.12 2.13
N THR A 91 -11.25 -18.52 1.11
CA THR A 91 -11.08 -18.02 -0.25
C THR A 91 -11.17 -16.50 -0.33
N VAL A 92 -12.15 -15.89 0.33
CA VAL A 92 -12.27 -14.42 0.42
C VAL A 92 -11.06 -13.80 1.12
N ALA A 93 -10.58 -14.41 2.21
CA ALA A 93 -9.38 -13.95 2.92
C ALA A 93 -8.11 -13.99 2.03
N GLU A 94 -7.97 -15.02 1.19
CA GLU A 94 -6.87 -15.14 0.22
C GLU A 94 -6.90 -14.03 -0.84
N VAL A 95 -8.09 -13.70 -1.37
CA VAL A 95 -8.21 -12.59 -2.32
C VAL A 95 -7.81 -11.26 -1.67
N HIS A 96 -8.25 -10.99 -0.45
CA HIS A 96 -7.84 -9.81 0.32
C HIS A 96 -6.32 -9.78 0.55
N LYS A 97 -5.72 -10.92 0.91
CA LYS A 97 -4.28 -11.06 1.11
C LYS A 97 -3.51 -10.73 -0.18
N ARG A 98 -3.96 -11.28 -1.32
CA ARG A 98 -3.36 -11.01 -2.63
C ARG A 98 -3.39 -9.51 -2.95
N MET A 99 -4.55 -8.85 -2.79
CA MET A 99 -4.69 -7.41 -3.05
C MET A 99 -3.79 -6.57 -2.13
N ARG A 100 -3.71 -6.92 -0.85
CA ARG A 100 -2.82 -6.26 0.12
C ARG A 100 -1.35 -6.41 -0.27
N ASN A 101 -0.94 -7.63 -0.67
CA ASN A 101 0.43 -7.89 -1.08
C ASN A 101 0.80 -7.13 -2.35
N LYS A 102 -0.09 -7.07 -3.36
CA LYS A 102 0.11 -6.25 -4.56
C LYS A 102 0.30 -4.76 -4.22
N LYS A 103 -0.52 -4.22 -3.30
CA LYS A 103 -0.38 -2.82 -2.86
C LYS A 103 0.94 -2.59 -2.11
N ALA A 104 1.35 -3.52 -1.26
CA ALA A 104 2.61 -3.43 -0.54
C ALA A 104 3.81 -3.49 -1.49
N ASP A 105 3.84 -4.47 -2.40
CA ASP A 105 4.88 -4.62 -3.41
C ASP A 105 5.01 -3.36 -4.28
N PHE A 106 3.88 -2.83 -4.76
CA PHE A 106 3.86 -1.59 -5.55
C PHE A 106 4.47 -0.42 -4.77
N LYS A 107 4.03 -0.19 -3.52
CA LYS A 107 4.58 0.88 -2.68
C LYS A 107 6.07 0.71 -2.39
N HIS A 108 6.50 -0.52 -2.11
CA HIS A 108 7.92 -0.81 -1.88
C HIS A 108 8.76 -0.57 -3.13
N LYS A 109 8.28 -0.93 -4.31
CA LYS A 109 8.99 -0.67 -5.58
C LYS A 109 9.13 0.81 -5.86
N VAL A 110 8.05 1.57 -5.66
CA VAL A 110 8.07 3.04 -5.81
C VAL A 110 9.04 3.67 -4.81
N ALA A 111 8.93 3.32 -3.52
CA ALA A 111 9.84 3.84 -2.51
C ALA A 111 11.30 3.48 -2.83
N ALA A 112 11.57 2.22 -3.19
CA ALA A 112 12.92 1.78 -3.53
C ALA A 112 13.49 2.48 -4.77
N PHE A 113 12.65 2.86 -5.73
CA PHE A 113 13.07 3.66 -6.87
C PHE A 113 13.56 5.04 -6.40
N TYR A 114 12.72 5.81 -5.72
CA TYR A 114 13.05 7.16 -5.29
C TYR A 114 14.23 7.20 -4.30
N THR A 115 14.32 6.26 -3.36
CA THR A 115 15.42 6.20 -2.40
C THR A 115 16.76 5.72 -2.97
N ARG A 116 16.79 5.24 -4.21
CA ARG A 116 18.03 4.89 -4.92
C ARG A 116 18.50 5.98 -5.86
N GLU A 117 17.55 6.73 -6.42
CA GLU A 117 17.83 7.76 -7.43
C GLU A 117 18.12 9.13 -6.82
N TYR A 118 17.65 9.37 -5.56
CA TYR A 118 17.73 10.69 -4.94
C TYR A 118 18.19 10.62 -3.49
N ASP A 119 18.96 11.62 -3.08
CA ASP A 119 19.42 11.80 -1.70
C ASP A 119 18.33 12.36 -0.80
N ALA A 120 17.47 13.22 -1.34
CA ALA A 120 16.31 13.73 -0.62
C ALA A 120 15.02 13.69 -1.46
N VAL A 121 13.94 13.27 -0.80
CA VAL A 121 12.60 13.18 -1.39
C VAL A 121 11.64 14.04 -0.58
N PHE A 122 11.04 15.03 -1.22
CA PHE A 122 10.05 15.92 -0.64
C PHE A 122 8.65 15.42 -0.99
N VAL A 123 7.80 15.26 0.00
CA VAL A 123 6.41 14.79 -0.16
C VAL A 123 5.49 15.78 0.53
N GLU A 124 4.35 16.09 -0.09
CA GLU A 124 3.33 16.94 0.53
C GLU A 124 2.72 16.26 1.77
N ASP A 125 2.63 17.00 2.87
CA ASP A 125 1.96 16.54 4.10
C ASP A 125 0.44 16.71 3.97
N LEU A 126 -0.19 15.75 3.30
CA LEU A 126 -1.63 15.76 3.06
C LEU A 126 -2.41 15.26 4.29
N ASN A 127 -3.16 16.12 4.92
CA ASN A 127 -4.15 15.72 5.92
C ASN A 127 -5.38 15.09 5.24
N VAL A 128 -5.23 13.85 4.76
CA VAL A 128 -6.29 13.11 4.04
C VAL A 128 -7.58 13.00 4.87
N LYS A 129 -7.48 12.95 6.20
CA LYS A 129 -8.64 12.87 7.08
C LYS A 129 -9.48 14.16 7.01
N SER A 130 -8.84 15.33 7.12
CA SER A 130 -9.56 16.61 7.01
C SER A 130 -10.13 16.83 5.61
N MET A 131 -9.45 16.36 4.56
CA MET A 131 -9.95 16.42 3.18
C MET A 131 -11.21 15.55 2.98
N LEU A 132 -11.32 14.42 3.69
CA LEU A 132 -12.50 13.54 3.63
C LEU A 132 -13.65 14.03 4.54
N GLU A 133 -13.32 14.71 5.64
CA GLU A 133 -14.28 15.27 6.59
C GLU A 133 -14.79 16.66 6.16
N GLY A 134 -14.01 17.39 5.38
CA GLY A 134 -14.38 18.68 4.79
C GLY A 134 -15.39 18.49 3.65
N LYS A 135 -16.65 18.43 4.00
CA LYS A 135 -17.81 18.26 3.11
C LYS A 135 -18.18 19.55 2.36
N GLU A 136 -17.27 20.24 1.77
CA GLU A 136 -17.64 21.38 0.91
C GLU A 136 -17.23 21.13 -0.56
N TRP A 137 -17.66 20.01 -1.10
CA TRP A 137 -17.64 19.78 -2.55
C TRP A 137 -18.87 20.37 -3.26
N SER A 138 -19.78 21.02 -2.51
CA SER A 138 -21.03 21.58 -3.07
C SER A 138 -20.90 23.01 -3.66
N GLU A 139 -19.73 23.64 -3.55
CA GLU A 139 -19.54 25.01 -4.06
C GLU A 139 -18.76 25.13 -5.38
N TYR A 140 -18.34 24.01 -5.99
CA TYR A 140 -17.69 24.01 -7.32
C TYR A 140 -18.42 23.07 -8.31
N GLY A 141 -19.73 23.14 -8.34
CA GLY A 141 -20.57 22.52 -9.34
C GLY A 141 -21.16 23.59 -10.27
#